data_5303ae34288b52d142ccf3fffc2b5aa7
#
_entry.id   5303ae34288b52d142ccf3fffc2b5aa7
#
_cell.length_a   1.000
_cell.length_b   1.000
_cell.length_c   1.000
_cell.angle_alpha   90.00
_cell.angle_beta   90.00
_cell.angle_gamma   90.00
#
_symmetry.space_group_name_H-M   'P 1'
#
loop_
_entity.id
_entity.type
_entity.pdbx_description
1 polymer ?
#
loop_
_entity_poly.entity_id
_entity_poly.type
_entity_poly.pdbx_seq_one_letter_code
_entity_poly.pdbx_strand_id
1 'polypeptide(L)'
;MRKRLWLLLLCAPALAGAQAAGQFDGSWMTTMSCDASEHMPAYKWAFASTITDGTFHGQHGEEHGPGYMVMDGPINADGSAKLHAKGTVQAGKAGLVTQLKGNKYDYYVAAKFSGNTGTGTRDVGAGILGRPCTFNFTKETDAAPTPAPAPTAQ
;
A
#
# COMPACT_ATOMS: atom_id res chain seq x y z
N MET A 1 -10.24 67.66 4.08
CA MET A 1 -10.33 66.44 4.88
C MET A 1 -10.26 65.24 3.93
N ARG A 2 -9.11 64.56 3.84
CA ARG A 2 -8.92 63.40 2.95
C ARG A 2 -9.03 62.13 3.79
N LYS A 3 -10.13 61.33 3.65
CA LYS A 3 -10.31 60.04 4.29
C LYS A 3 -9.46 59.01 3.50
N ARG A 4 -8.39 58.47 4.13
CA ARG A 4 -7.62 57.36 3.60
C ARG A 4 -8.36 56.05 3.93
N LEU A 5 -8.86 55.37 2.92
CA LEU A 5 -9.48 54.06 3.00
C LEU A 5 -8.34 53.02 2.98
N TRP A 6 -8.12 52.32 4.11
CA TRP A 6 -7.19 51.20 4.21
C TRP A 6 -7.90 49.93 3.75
N LEU A 7 -7.50 49.42 2.61
CA LEU A 7 -7.93 48.07 2.17
C LEU A 7 -7.06 47.06 2.93
N LEU A 8 -7.67 46.34 3.88
CA LEU A 8 -7.08 45.15 4.49
C LEU A 8 -7.24 43.99 3.52
N LEU A 9 -6.15 43.58 2.86
CA LEU A 9 -6.07 42.36 2.09
C LEU A 9 -6.05 41.17 3.07
N LEU A 10 -7.17 40.45 3.23
CA LEU A 10 -7.19 39.17 3.91
C LEU A 10 -6.53 38.11 3.01
N CYS A 11 -5.29 37.77 3.30
CA CYS A 11 -4.61 36.61 2.73
C CYS A 11 -5.15 35.36 3.45
N ALA A 12 -6.09 34.62 2.84
CA ALA A 12 -6.53 33.32 3.34
C ALA A 12 -5.41 32.28 3.10
N PRO A 13 -4.90 31.58 4.12
CA PRO A 13 -3.96 30.49 3.89
C PRO A 13 -4.69 29.35 3.17
N ALA A 14 -4.19 28.98 1.99
CA ALA A 14 -4.57 27.74 1.32
C ALA A 14 -4.15 26.58 2.23
N LEU A 15 -5.10 25.83 2.77
CA LEU A 15 -4.89 24.55 3.41
C LEU A 15 -4.55 23.53 2.32
N ALA A 16 -3.32 23.62 1.78
CA ALA A 16 -2.73 22.51 1.07
C ALA A 16 -2.59 21.37 2.09
N GLY A 17 -3.24 20.23 1.83
CA GLY A 17 -3.18 19.07 2.72
C GLY A 17 -1.73 18.76 3.05
N ALA A 18 -1.33 18.97 4.30
CA ALA A 18 0.02 18.67 4.75
C ALA A 18 0.22 17.15 4.64
N GLN A 19 1.15 16.72 3.80
CA GLN A 19 1.60 15.34 3.78
C GLN A 19 2.30 15.02 5.11
N ALA A 20 2.20 13.77 5.55
CA ALA A 20 2.81 13.31 6.80
C ALA A 20 4.33 13.11 6.65
N ALA A 21 5.04 14.04 6.00
CA ALA A 21 6.47 13.97 5.79
C ALA A 21 7.20 13.65 7.11
N GLY A 22 7.95 12.56 7.14
CA GLY A 22 8.76 12.13 8.28
C GLY A 22 8.04 11.36 9.38
N GLN A 23 6.73 11.53 9.56
CA GLN A 23 6.02 10.90 10.70
C GLN A 23 6.01 9.37 10.63
N PHE A 24 5.83 8.81 9.44
CA PHE A 24 5.76 7.37 9.20
C PHE A 24 7.01 6.84 8.48
N ASP A 25 7.95 7.70 8.10
CA ASP A 25 9.10 7.33 7.29
C ASP A 25 9.92 6.19 7.91
N GLY A 26 10.44 5.31 7.06
CA GLY A 26 11.25 4.17 7.44
C GLY A 26 10.89 2.90 6.68
N SER A 27 11.48 1.79 7.13
CA SER A 27 11.22 0.45 6.59
C SER A 27 9.98 -0.16 7.23
N TRP A 28 9.20 -0.85 6.42
CA TRP A 28 7.95 -1.49 6.83
C TRP A 28 7.83 -2.89 6.26
N MET A 29 7.19 -3.78 6.98
CA MET A 29 6.72 -5.07 6.49
C MET A 29 5.23 -4.97 6.18
N THR A 30 4.86 -5.27 4.94
CA THR A 30 3.46 -5.34 4.52
C THR A 30 3.02 -6.79 4.42
N THR A 31 1.92 -7.13 5.06
CA THR A 31 1.24 -8.42 4.91
C THR A 31 -0.12 -8.21 4.29
N MET A 32 -0.38 -8.86 3.16
CA MET A 32 -1.69 -8.91 2.51
C MET A 32 -2.31 -10.28 2.69
N SER A 33 -3.57 -10.34 3.11
CA SER A 33 -4.36 -11.56 3.23
C SER A 33 -5.65 -11.40 2.43
N CYS A 34 -5.87 -12.29 1.47
CA CYS A 34 -7.07 -12.30 0.65
C CYS A 34 -7.88 -13.58 0.92
N ASP A 35 -9.16 -13.43 1.18
CA ASP A 35 -10.05 -14.55 1.43
C ASP A 35 -10.27 -15.40 0.17
N ALA A 36 -10.68 -16.64 0.34
CA ALA A 36 -11.13 -17.46 -0.76
C ALA A 36 -12.39 -16.85 -1.40
N SER A 37 -12.53 -17.01 -2.71
CA SER A 37 -13.77 -16.74 -3.45
C SER A 37 -14.20 -18.00 -4.19
N GLU A 38 -15.37 -17.96 -4.82
CA GLU A 38 -15.91 -19.11 -5.56
C GLU A 38 -14.91 -19.72 -6.54
N HIS A 39 -14.06 -18.89 -7.14
CA HIS A 39 -13.14 -19.31 -8.20
C HIS A 39 -11.65 -19.21 -7.85
N MET A 40 -11.32 -18.74 -6.66
CA MET A 40 -9.93 -18.51 -6.27
C MET A 40 -9.67 -18.90 -4.81
N PRO A 41 -8.58 -19.66 -4.52
CA PRO A 41 -8.21 -19.98 -3.13
C PRO A 41 -7.77 -18.75 -2.35
N ALA A 42 -7.88 -18.80 -1.02
CA ALA A 42 -7.26 -17.82 -0.17
C ALA A 42 -5.73 -17.80 -0.36
N TYR A 43 -5.12 -16.64 -0.17
CA TYR A 43 -3.67 -16.53 -0.19
C TYR A 43 -3.18 -15.40 0.72
N LYS A 44 -1.92 -15.49 1.09
CA LYS A 44 -1.25 -14.49 1.90
C LYS A 44 0.12 -14.17 1.31
N TRP A 45 0.44 -12.88 1.21
CA TRP A 45 1.75 -12.39 0.83
C TRP A 45 2.35 -11.53 1.94
N ALA A 46 3.68 -11.56 2.05
CA ALA A 46 4.43 -10.63 2.87
C ALA A 46 5.57 -10.07 2.03
N PHE A 47 5.80 -8.77 2.11
CA PHE A 47 6.83 -8.08 1.34
C PHE A 47 7.30 -6.83 2.06
N ALA A 48 8.57 -6.49 1.84
CA ALA A 48 9.16 -5.27 2.33
C ALA A 48 8.54 -4.05 1.63
N SER A 49 8.40 -2.98 2.37
CA SER A 49 7.94 -1.69 1.88
C SER A 49 8.67 -0.55 2.60
N THR A 50 8.59 0.63 2.05
CA THR A 50 9.21 1.83 2.61
C THR A 50 8.21 2.98 2.61
N ILE A 51 8.39 3.89 3.56
CA ILE A 51 7.75 5.19 3.51
C ILE A 51 8.87 6.22 3.51
N THR A 52 8.86 7.10 2.52
CA THR A 52 9.85 8.17 2.35
C THR A 52 9.11 9.45 2.01
N ASP A 53 9.40 10.51 2.75
CA ASP A 53 8.74 11.81 2.60
C ASP A 53 7.21 11.70 2.56
N GLY A 54 6.64 10.83 3.44
CA GLY A 54 5.21 10.58 3.51
C GLY A 54 4.63 9.83 2.32
N THR A 55 5.44 9.20 1.49
CA THR A 55 5.00 8.39 0.35
C THR A 55 5.32 6.92 0.60
N PHE A 56 4.30 6.08 0.54
CA PHE A 56 4.43 4.63 0.65
C PHE A 56 4.86 4.04 -0.69
N HIS A 57 5.81 3.11 -0.64
CA HIS A 57 6.21 2.23 -1.75
C HIS A 57 6.40 0.80 -1.25
N GLY A 58 5.75 -0.17 -1.90
CA GLY A 58 5.91 -1.59 -1.60
C GLY A 58 5.88 -2.43 -2.86
N GLN A 59 6.71 -3.49 -2.90
CA GLN A 59 6.80 -4.37 -4.05
C GLN A 59 6.81 -5.83 -3.61
N HIS A 60 6.05 -6.66 -4.31
CA HIS A 60 6.05 -8.11 -4.21
C HIS A 60 6.41 -8.73 -5.55
N GLY A 61 7.34 -9.70 -5.53
CA GLY A 61 7.80 -10.40 -6.73
C GLY A 61 8.73 -9.58 -7.62
N GLU A 62 9.18 -10.20 -8.69
CA GLU A 62 10.05 -9.56 -9.70
C GLU A 62 9.20 -8.81 -10.73
N GLU A 63 9.70 -7.65 -11.17
CA GLU A 63 9.02 -6.84 -12.18
C GLU A 63 8.77 -7.66 -13.46
N HIS A 64 7.57 -7.52 -13.99
CA HIS A 64 7.05 -8.30 -15.13
C HIS A 64 6.86 -9.80 -14.88
N GLY A 65 7.23 -10.33 -13.70
CA GLY A 65 7.00 -11.71 -13.31
C GLY A 65 5.53 -12.01 -12.96
N PRO A 66 5.13 -13.29 -12.95
CA PRO A 66 3.82 -13.69 -12.45
C PRO A 66 3.74 -13.46 -10.94
N GLY A 67 2.65 -12.81 -10.50
CA GLY A 67 2.47 -12.43 -9.10
C GLY A 67 3.20 -11.15 -8.70
N TYR A 68 3.77 -10.43 -9.67
CA TYR A 68 4.30 -9.08 -9.41
C TYR A 68 3.19 -8.14 -8.95
N MET A 69 3.50 -7.35 -7.94
CA MET A 69 2.66 -6.24 -7.47
C MET A 69 3.55 -5.11 -6.99
N VAL A 70 3.21 -3.91 -7.41
CA VAL A 70 3.72 -2.66 -6.83
C VAL A 70 2.55 -1.89 -6.24
N MET A 71 2.76 -1.27 -5.09
CA MET A 71 1.77 -0.46 -4.39
C MET A 71 2.41 0.84 -3.94
N ASP A 72 1.82 1.96 -4.37
CA ASP A 72 2.34 3.31 -4.13
C ASP A 72 1.22 4.26 -3.71
N GLY A 73 1.58 5.30 -2.95
CA GLY A 73 0.67 6.40 -2.67
C GLY A 73 1.09 7.28 -1.52
N PRO A 74 0.59 8.51 -1.48
CA PRO A 74 0.85 9.44 -0.38
C PRO A 74 0.06 9.06 0.87
N ILE A 75 0.66 9.35 2.03
CA ILE A 75 0.03 9.25 3.33
C ILE A 75 -0.27 10.67 3.82
N ASN A 76 -1.50 10.91 4.21
CA ASN A 76 -1.92 12.20 4.77
C ASN A 76 -1.40 12.37 6.21
N ALA A 77 -1.37 13.61 6.70
CA ALA A 77 -0.92 13.93 8.05
C ALA A 77 -1.71 13.21 9.15
N ASP A 78 -2.97 12.87 8.90
CA ASP A 78 -3.79 12.09 9.82
C ASP A 78 -3.52 10.57 9.73
N GLY A 79 -2.62 10.12 8.86
CA GLY A 79 -2.27 8.72 8.59
C GLY A 79 -3.20 8.01 7.60
N SER A 80 -4.24 8.67 7.07
CA SER A 80 -5.05 8.08 6.01
C SER A 80 -4.28 8.02 4.68
N ALA A 81 -4.49 6.95 3.90
CA ALA A 81 -3.88 6.81 2.59
C ALA A 81 -4.81 6.09 1.62
N LYS A 82 -4.72 6.45 0.34
CA LYS A 82 -5.30 5.71 -0.77
C LYS A 82 -4.15 5.20 -1.64
N LEU A 83 -3.72 3.97 -1.38
CA LEU A 83 -2.60 3.36 -2.09
C LEU A 83 -3.08 2.72 -3.37
N HIS A 84 -2.34 2.91 -4.47
CA HIS A 84 -2.64 2.31 -5.77
C HIS A 84 -1.77 1.07 -5.97
N ALA A 85 -2.40 -0.10 -6.05
CA ALA A 85 -1.75 -1.37 -6.31
C ALA A 85 -1.95 -1.79 -7.77
N LYS A 86 -0.86 -2.13 -8.45
CA LYS A 86 -0.83 -2.64 -9.83
C LYS A 86 -0.02 -3.91 -9.88
N GLY A 87 -0.40 -4.84 -10.75
CA GLY A 87 0.38 -6.07 -10.85
C GLY A 87 -0.10 -7.01 -11.94
N THR A 88 0.41 -8.23 -11.84
CA THR A 88 0.08 -9.34 -12.73
C THR A 88 -0.42 -10.53 -11.93
N VAL A 89 -1.44 -11.20 -12.45
CA VAL A 89 -2.00 -12.39 -11.80
C VAL A 89 -0.96 -13.50 -11.76
N GLN A 90 -0.73 -14.06 -10.56
CA GLN A 90 0.11 -15.24 -10.39
C GLN A 90 -0.54 -16.49 -11.01
N ALA A 91 0.28 -17.41 -11.50
CA ALA A 91 -0.22 -18.70 -11.93
C ALA A 91 -0.80 -19.47 -10.74
N GLY A 92 -2.06 -19.88 -10.86
CA GLY A 92 -2.67 -20.87 -9.97
C GLY A 92 -2.47 -22.28 -10.48
N LYS A 93 -2.61 -23.28 -9.60
CA LYS A 93 -2.50 -24.71 -9.98
C LYS A 93 -3.76 -25.23 -10.67
N ALA A 94 -4.89 -24.56 -10.56
CA ALA A 94 -6.17 -24.99 -11.13
C ALA A 94 -7.16 -23.82 -11.29
N GLY A 95 -8.18 -24.03 -12.13
CA GLY A 95 -9.34 -23.15 -12.27
C GLY A 95 -9.07 -21.85 -13.03
N LEU A 96 -9.89 -20.84 -12.76
CA LEU A 96 -9.87 -19.55 -13.43
C LEU A 96 -8.52 -18.84 -13.31
N VAL A 97 -7.81 -19.01 -12.18
CA VAL A 97 -6.50 -18.37 -11.94
C VAL A 97 -5.46 -18.81 -12.98
N THR A 98 -5.52 -20.06 -13.47
CA THR A 98 -4.62 -20.54 -14.52
C THR A 98 -4.86 -19.81 -15.84
N GLN A 99 -6.14 -19.54 -16.17
CA GLN A 99 -6.52 -18.82 -17.39
C GLN A 99 -6.16 -17.32 -17.33
N LEU A 100 -6.12 -16.75 -16.14
CA LEU A 100 -5.83 -15.34 -15.91
C LEU A 100 -4.35 -15.05 -15.65
N LYS A 101 -3.47 -16.07 -15.69
CA LYS A 101 -2.03 -15.92 -15.48
C LYS A 101 -1.46 -14.81 -16.37
N GLY A 102 -0.75 -13.87 -15.74
CA GLY A 102 -0.11 -12.76 -16.45
C GLY A 102 -1.04 -11.61 -16.82
N ASN A 103 -2.35 -11.73 -16.61
CA ASN A 103 -3.27 -10.61 -16.80
C ASN A 103 -2.92 -9.49 -15.82
N LYS A 104 -2.94 -8.27 -16.32
CA LYS A 104 -2.74 -7.07 -15.49
C LYS A 104 -3.99 -6.81 -14.64
N TYR A 105 -3.74 -6.29 -13.45
CA TYR A 105 -4.80 -5.77 -12.57
C TYR A 105 -4.34 -4.46 -11.94
N ASP A 106 -5.31 -3.66 -11.54
CA ASP A 106 -5.11 -2.54 -10.63
C ASP A 106 -6.29 -2.42 -9.64
N TYR A 107 -6.02 -1.84 -8.50
CA TYR A 107 -7.03 -1.52 -7.48
C TYR A 107 -6.47 -0.53 -6.47
N TYR A 108 -7.36 0.03 -5.67
CA TYR A 108 -6.97 0.88 -4.56
C TYR A 108 -7.08 0.16 -3.22
N VAL A 109 -6.22 0.55 -2.30
CA VAL A 109 -6.24 0.13 -0.89
C VAL A 109 -6.51 1.37 -0.05
N ALA A 110 -7.62 1.37 0.67
CA ALA A 110 -7.88 2.36 1.70
C ALA A 110 -7.10 1.95 2.96
N ALA A 111 -6.14 2.75 3.35
CA ALA A 111 -5.25 2.44 4.48
C ALA A 111 -5.28 3.52 5.55
N LYS A 112 -4.91 3.13 6.79
CA LYS A 112 -4.75 4.01 7.93
C LYS A 112 -3.50 3.61 8.70
N PHE A 113 -2.57 4.53 8.85
CA PHE A 113 -1.34 4.39 9.61
C PHE A 113 -1.47 5.10 10.95
N SER A 114 -0.90 4.49 12.02
CA SER A 114 -0.86 5.06 13.36
C SER A 114 0.39 4.56 14.09
N GLY A 115 1.31 5.45 14.43
CA GLY A 115 2.59 5.08 15.03
C GLY A 115 3.35 4.08 14.16
N ASN A 116 3.63 2.90 14.69
CA ASN A 116 4.42 1.85 14.03
C ASN A 116 3.55 0.77 13.36
N THR A 117 2.27 0.98 13.23
CA THR A 117 1.34 0.02 12.62
C THR A 117 0.40 0.71 11.62
N GLY A 118 -0.17 -0.08 10.75
CA GLY A 118 -1.21 0.37 9.84
C GLY A 118 -2.09 -0.79 9.41
N THR A 119 -3.29 -0.48 8.99
CA THR A 119 -4.23 -1.43 8.39
C THR A 119 -4.79 -0.89 7.09
N GLY A 120 -5.24 -1.77 6.23
CA GLY A 120 -5.87 -1.37 4.99
C GLY A 120 -6.83 -2.44 4.47
N THR A 121 -7.71 -2.02 3.58
CA THR A 121 -8.63 -2.90 2.87
C THR A 121 -8.61 -2.58 1.39
N ARG A 122 -8.68 -3.62 0.58
CA ARG A 122 -8.84 -3.48 -0.87
C ARG A 122 -10.21 -2.91 -1.17
N ASP A 123 -10.26 -1.88 -2.01
CA ASP A 123 -11.51 -1.46 -2.63
C ASP A 123 -11.97 -2.56 -3.60
N VAL A 124 -13.09 -3.17 -3.28
CA VAL A 124 -13.64 -4.28 -4.05
C VAL A 124 -14.40 -3.69 -5.24
N GLY A 125 -13.68 -3.43 -6.34
CA GLY A 125 -14.29 -3.10 -7.62
C GLY A 125 -15.16 -4.27 -8.14
N ALA A 126 -16.16 -3.97 -8.92
CA ALA A 126 -16.96 -4.98 -9.62
C ALA A 126 -16.06 -5.76 -10.60
N GLY A 127 -15.98 -7.07 -10.45
CA GLY A 127 -15.25 -7.93 -11.38
C GLY A 127 -14.87 -9.27 -10.80
N ILE A 128 -14.54 -10.19 -11.68
CA ILE A 128 -14.22 -11.60 -11.39
C ILE A 128 -12.99 -11.76 -10.46
N LEU A 129 -12.12 -10.73 -10.42
CA LEU A 129 -10.96 -10.66 -9.51
C LEU A 129 -11.28 -9.87 -8.22
N GLY A 130 -12.50 -9.31 -8.11
CA GLY A 130 -12.96 -8.58 -6.93
C GLY A 130 -13.16 -9.53 -5.75
N ARG A 131 -12.24 -9.53 -4.80
CA ARG A 131 -12.39 -10.22 -3.51
C ARG A 131 -11.83 -9.37 -2.39
N PRO A 132 -12.38 -9.49 -1.17
CA PRO A 132 -11.86 -8.75 -0.04
C PRO A 132 -10.42 -9.18 0.26
N CYS A 133 -9.56 -8.20 0.46
CA CYS A 133 -8.22 -8.40 0.97
C CYS A 133 -7.97 -7.40 2.09
N THR A 134 -7.31 -7.86 3.14
CA THR A 134 -6.85 -7.03 4.25
C THR A 134 -5.34 -6.86 4.19
N PHE A 135 -4.89 -5.70 4.62
CA PHE A 135 -3.47 -5.35 4.70
C PHE A 135 -3.11 -4.99 6.13
N ASN A 136 -1.97 -5.49 6.58
CA ASN A 136 -1.35 -5.07 7.83
C ASN A 136 0.03 -4.53 7.49
N PHE A 137 0.33 -3.35 8.01
CA PHE A 137 1.60 -2.68 7.87
C PHE A 137 2.26 -2.62 9.26
N THR A 138 3.51 -3.05 9.35
CA THR A 138 4.28 -2.99 10.59
C THR A 138 5.61 -2.33 10.32
N LYS A 139 5.91 -1.24 11.03
CA LYS A 139 7.19 -0.54 10.90
C LYS A 139 8.28 -1.43 11.48
N GLU A 140 9.34 -1.64 10.71
CA GLU A 140 10.52 -2.31 11.19
C GLU A 140 11.25 -1.34 12.12
N THR A 141 11.37 -1.71 13.37
CA THR A 141 12.28 -1.02 14.29
C THR A 141 13.70 -1.42 13.90
N ASP A 142 14.67 -0.52 14.02
CA ASP A 142 16.09 -0.75 13.72
C ASP A 142 16.75 -1.86 14.59
N ALA A 143 16.04 -2.93 14.87
CA ALA A 143 16.64 -4.15 15.37
C ALA A 143 17.50 -4.73 14.25
N ALA A 144 18.79 -4.87 14.50
CA ALA A 144 19.77 -5.44 13.60
C ALA A 144 19.18 -6.65 12.83
N PRO A 145 19.41 -6.79 11.52
CA PRO A 145 18.82 -7.85 10.71
C PRO A 145 19.15 -9.19 11.37
N THR A 146 18.11 -9.91 11.79
CA THR A 146 18.27 -11.30 12.23
C THR A 146 18.90 -12.06 11.07
N PRO A 147 20.08 -12.69 11.27
CA PRO A 147 20.72 -13.45 10.19
C PRO A 147 19.73 -14.49 9.67
N ALA A 148 19.59 -14.54 8.35
CA ALA A 148 18.79 -15.57 7.72
C ALA A 148 19.25 -16.95 8.21
N PRO A 149 18.34 -17.89 8.55
CA PRO A 149 18.72 -19.23 8.94
C PRO A 149 19.56 -19.86 7.82
N ALA A 150 20.74 -20.36 8.20
CA ALA A 150 21.62 -21.03 7.27
C ALA A 150 20.88 -22.17 6.56
N PRO A 151 21.10 -22.41 5.26
CA PRO A 151 20.47 -23.49 4.54
C PRO A 151 20.86 -24.81 5.21
N THR A 152 19.86 -25.55 5.68
CA THR A 152 20.06 -26.91 6.20
C THR A 152 20.44 -27.79 5.01
N ALA A 153 21.69 -28.22 4.97
CA ALA A 153 22.15 -29.20 4.00
C ALA A 153 21.37 -30.51 4.21
N GLN A 154 20.67 -30.97 3.18
CA GLN A 154 20.18 -32.35 3.02
C GLN A 154 21.03 -33.06 2.00
#